data_0038489aebf77ff4b870371b4102a2a2
#
_entry.id   0038489aebf77ff4b870371b4102a2a2
#
_cell.length_a   1.000
_cell.length_b   1.000
_cell.length_c   1.000
_cell.angle_alpha   90.00
_cell.angle_beta   90.00
_cell.angle_gamma   90.00
#
_symmetry.space_group_name_H-M   'P 1'
#
loop_
_entity.id
_entity.type
_entity.pdbx_description
1 polymer ?
#
loop_
_entity_poly.entity_id
_entity_poly.type
_entity_poly.pdbx_seq_one_letter_code
_entity_poly.pdbx_strand_id
1 'polypeptide(L)'
;GRVYIINEAHGLKSAIVRRLLGILERVPDHVVFVFTTTQAGQKHLFDNQIDAGPLLSRCIRIELANTAGLSRPFAERCRQIALAEGLDGQPVESYIALARQSNNNFRAMLQAVESGKMIG
;
A
#
# COMPACT_ATOMS: atom_id res chain seq x y z
N GLY A 1 3.24 12.66 -20.53
CA GLY A 1 3.03 11.28 -20.14
C GLY A 1 1.70 11.05 -19.44
N ARG A 2 1.26 9.81 -19.37
CA ARG A 2 0.05 9.40 -18.63
C ARG A 2 0.37 8.25 -17.71
N VAL A 3 -0.20 8.27 -16.52
CA VAL A 3 -0.10 7.19 -15.53
C VAL A 3 -1.50 6.68 -15.23
N TYR A 4 -1.69 5.38 -15.34
CA TYR A 4 -2.92 4.70 -14.94
C TYR A 4 -2.62 3.86 -13.69
N ILE A 5 -3.35 4.11 -12.61
CA ILE A 5 -3.20 3.37 -11.36
C ILE A 5 -4.40 2.46 -11.20
N ILE A 6 -4.15 1.16 -11.17
CA ILE A 6 -5.16 0.13 -10.95
C ILE A 6 -4.98 -0.40 -9.52
N ASN A 7 -5.80 0.13 -8.65
CA ASN A 7 -5.75 -0.19 -7.22
C ASN A 7 -6.41 -1.53 -6.95
N GLU A 8 -5.84 -2.31 -6.03
CA GLU A 8 -6.36 -3.62 -5.65
C GLU A 8 -6.59 -4.54 -6.87
N ALA A 9 -5.56 -4.67 -7.69
CA ALA A 9 -5.63 -5.43 -8.95
C ALA A 9 -6.07 -6.90 -8.77
N HIS A 10 -5.94 -7.46 -7.56
CA HIS A 10 -6.41 -8.82 -7.24
C HIS A 10 -7.94 -9.00 -7.40
N GLY A 11 -8.72 -7.91 -7.35
CA GLY A 11 -10.17 -7.94 -7.59
C GLY A 11 -10.58 -7.92 -9.06
N LEU A 12 -9.65 -7.89 -10.02
CA LEU A 12 -9.96 -7.88 -11.43
C LEU A 12 -10.52 -9.22 -11.91
N LYS A 13 -11.54 -9.15 -12.75
CA LYS A 13 -12.13 -10.34 -13.41
C LYS A 13 -11.24 -10.82 -14.57
N SER A 14 -11.32 -12.10 -14.89
CA SER A 14 -10.52 -12.76 -15.94
C SER A 14 -10.58 -12.05 -17.30
N ALA A 15 -11.76 -11.62 -17.74
CA ALA A 15 -11.92 -10.92 -19.01
C ALA A 15 -11.16 -9.59 -19.05
N ILE A 16 -11.11 -8.86 -17.92
CA ILE A 16 -10.39 -7.60 -17.79
C ILE A 16 -8.88 -7.85 -17.79
N VAL A 17 -8.42 -8.87 -17.06
CA VAL A 17 -7.00 -9.24 -17.03
C VAL A 17 -6.49 -9.58 -18.43
N ARG A 18 -7.23 -10.36 -19.21
CA ARG A 18 -6.88 -10.70 -20.60
C ARG A 18 -6.78 -9.46 -21.49
N ARG A 19 -7.70 -8.50 -21.35
CA ARG A 19 -7.65 -7.23 -22.09
C ARG A 19 -6.45 -6.39 -21.68
N LEU A 20 -6.14 -6.31 -20.39
CA LEU A 20 -4.97 -5.62 -19.87
C LEU A 20 -3.67 -6.21 -20.41
N LEU A 21 -3.54 -7.54 -20.47
CA LEU A 21 -2.38 -8.21 -21.06
C LEU A 21 -2.16 -7.77 -22.52
N GLY A 22 -3.22 -7.71 -23.32
CA GLY A 22 -3.15 -7.23 -24.70
C GLY A 22 -2.75 -5.74 -24.79
N ILE A 23 -3.19 -4.90 -23.87
CA ILE A 23 -2.80 -3.49 -23.80
C ILE A 23 -1.33 -3.36 -23.40
N LEU A 24 -0.88 -4.10 -22.39
CA LEU A 24 0.50 -4.03 -21.89
C LEU A 24 1.55 -4.45 -22.91
N GLU A 25 1.18 -5.26 -23.89
CA GLU A 25 2.08 -5.64 -25.00
C GLU A 25 2.37 -4.47 -25.98
N ARG A 26 1.55 -3.44 -25.98
CA ARG A 26 1.61 -2.30 -26.90
C ARG A 26 1.54 -0.94 -26.21
N VAL A 27 2.02 -0.85 -24.99
CA VAL A 27 2.00 0.41 -24.22
C VAL A 27 2.97 1.40 -24.87
N PRO A 28 2.53 2.61 -25.25
CA PRO A 28 3.42 3.66 -25.73
C PRO A 28 4.42 4.09 -24.63
N ASP A 29 5.61 4.54 -25.02
CA ASP A 29 6.70 4.92 -24.11
C ASP A 29 6.32 6.01 -23.09
N HIS A 30 5.31 6.82 -23.41
CA HIS A 30 4.83 7.91 -22.53
C HIS A 30 3.70 7.48 -21.59
N VAL A 31 3.33 6.20 -21.55
CA VAL A 31 2.25 5.66 -20.71
C VAL A 31 2.83 4.66 -19.72
N VAL A 32 2.41 4.78 -18.46
CA VAL A 32 2.80 3.89 -17.38
C VAL A 32 1.56 3.33 -16.70
N PHE A 33 1.55 2.03 -16.43
CA PHE A 33 0.55 1.38 -15.60
C PHE A 33 1.17 1.01 -14.25
N VAL A 34 0.47 1.33 -13.17
CA VAL A 34 0.83 0.95 -11.80
C VAL A 34 -0.28 0.07 -11.25
N PHE A 35 0.07 -1.13 -10.83
CA PHE A 35 -0.87 -2.05 -10.18
C PHE A 35 -0.53 -2.15 -8.70
N THR A 36 -1.52 -1.98 -7.83
CA THR A 36 -1.34 -2.22 -6.39
C THR A 36 -2.09 -3.47 -5.97
N THR A 37 -1.52 -4.23 -5.06
CA THR A 37 -2.14 -5.43 -4.51
C THR A 37 -1.50 -5.82 -3.19
N THR A 38 -2.25 -6.48 -2.32
CA THR A 38 -1.74 -7.12 -1.11
C THR A 38 -1.36 -8.59 -1.34
N GLN A 39 -1.60 -9.15 -2.54
CA GLN A 39 -1.49 -10.58 -2.85
C GLN A 39 -0.38 -10.92 -3.85
N ALA A 40 0.56 -10.01 -4.09
CA ALA A 40 1.60 -10.17 -5.11
C ALA A 40 2.53 -11.39 -4.91
N GLY A 41 2.64 -11.91 -3.70
CA GLY A 41 3.44 -13.11 -3.39
C GLY A 41 2.72 -14.43 -3.60
N GLN A 42 1.42 -14.42 -3.89
CA GLN A 42 0.60 -15.63 -4.03
C GLN A 42 0.64 -16.15 -5.47
N LYS A 43 0.54 -17.48 -5.61
CA LYS A 43 0.47 -18.15 -6.91
C LYS A 43 -0.73 -17.68 -7.74
N HIS A 44 -1.82 -17.37 -7.07
CA HIS A 44 -3.04 -16.82 -7.67
C HIS A 44 -3.29 -15.42 -7.15
N LEU A 45 -2.91 -14.41 -7.94
CA LEU A 45 -3.11 -13.00 -7.61
C LEU A 45 -4.61 -12.61 -7.66
N PHE A 46 -5.39 -13.29 -8.48
CA PHE A 46 -6.78 -12.97 -8.78
C PHE A 46 -7.73 -13.96 -8.15
N ASP A 47 -8.90 -13.50 -7.69
CA ASP A 47 -9.91 -14.30 -6.96
C ASP A 47 -10.40 -15.54 -7.72
N ASN A 48 -10.36 -15.56 -9.03
CA ASN A 48 -10.82 -16.67 -9.88
C ASN A 48 -9.70 -17.65 -10.27
N GLN A 49 -8.65 -17.79 -9.49
CA GLN A 49 -7.51 -18.68 -9.76
C GLN A 49 -6.83 -18.42 -11.12
N ILE A 50 -6.92 -17.20 -11.62
CA ILE A 50 -6.23 -16.81 -12.85
C ILE A 50 -4.74 -16.73 -12.56
N ASP A 51 -3.94 -17.35 -13.44
CA ASP A 51 -2.49 -17.25 -13.34
C ASP A 51 -2.03 -15.78 -13.48
N ALA A 52 -1.39 -15.27 -12.44
CA ALA A 52 -0.83 -13.93 -12.42
C ALA A 52 0.51 -13.83 -13.15
N GLY A 53 1.14 -14.96 -13.46
CA GLY A 53 2.46 -15.01 -14.09
C GLY A 53 2.61 -14.14 -15.32
N PRO A 54 1.70 -14.21 -16.30
CA PRO A 54 1.76 -13.36 -17.50
C PRO A 54 1.72 -11.86 -17.21
N LEU A 55 0.93 -11.41 -16.23
CA LEU A 55 0.89 -10.00 -15.81
C LEU A 55 2.16 -9.61 -15.08
N LEU A 56 2.59 -10.41 -14.12
CA LEU A 56 3.79 -10.15 -13.31
C LEU A 56 5.07 -10.12 -14.15
N SER A 57 5.15 -10.95 -15.19
CA SER A 57 6.31 -10.97 -16.10
C SER A 57 6.45 -9.70 -16.93
N ARG A 58 5.39 -8.92 -17.08
CA ARG A 58 5.38 -7.65 -17.81
C ARG A 58 5.55 -6.44 -16.89
N CYS A 59 5.65 -6.64 -15.59
CA CYS A 59 5.74 -5.58 -14.58
C CYS A 59 7.07 -5.63 -13.84
N ILE A 60 7.57 -4.46 -13.44
CA ILE A 60 8.63 -4.35 -12.43
C ILE A 60 7.93 -4.48 -11.08
N ARG A 61 8.33 -5.49 -10.30
CA ARG A 61 7.76 -5.73 -8.98
C ARG A 61 8.47 -4.88 -7.93
N ILE A 62 7.68 -4.12 -7.18
CA ILE A 62 8.13 -3.38 -6.01
C ILE A 62 7.37 -3.92 -4.81
N GLU A 63 8.09 -4.46 -3.84
CA GLU A 63 7.51 -5.02 -2.63
C GLU A 63 7.75 -4.08 -1.45
N LEU A 64 6.67 -3.70 -0.76
CA LEU A 64 6.72 -2.90 0.45
C LEU A 64 6.79 -3.83 1.65
N ALA A 65 7.89 -3.77 2.38
CA ALA A 65 8.07 -4.59 3.58
C ALA A 65 7.19 -4.10 4.74
N ASN A 66 6.71 -5.04 5.57
CA ASN A 66 6.13 -4.75 6.86
C ASN A 66 6.84 -5.61 7.92
N THR A 67 7.85 -5.05 8.54
CA THR A 67 8.65 -5.69 9.59
C THR A 67 8.57 -4.90 10.88
N ALA A 68 8.89 -5.52 12.01
CA ALA A 68 8.92 -4.87 13.33
C ALA A 68 9.87 -3.66 13.37
N GLY A 69 10.93 -3.66 12.57
CA GLY A 69 11.88 -2.54 12.45
C GLY A 69 11.25 -1.26 11.87
N LEU A 70 10.12 -1.36 11.19
CA LEU A 70 9.41 -0.22 10.61
C LEU A 70 8.52 0.52 11.62
N SER A 71 8.30 -0.03 12.81
CA SER A 71 7.43 0.63 13.81
C SER A 71 7.95 2.00 14.22
N ARG A 72 9.26 2.19 14.36
CA ARG A 72 9.85 3.49 14.70
C ARG A 72 9.71 4.51 13.55
N PRO A 73 10.11 4.24 12.30
CA PRO A 73 9.88 5.16 11.18
C PRO A 73 8.41 5.56 11.01
N PHE A 74 7.48 4.62 11.13
CA PHE A 74 6.06 4.92 11.08
C PHE A 74 5.59 5.79 12.24
N ALA A 75 6.06 5.51 13.46
CA ALA A 75 5.77 6.30 14.64
C ALA A 75 6.25 7.75 14.48
N GLU A 76 7.49 7.94 14.05
CA GLU A 76 8.08 9.26 13.82
C GLU A 76 7.30 10.05 12.76
N ARG A 77 6.94 9.40 11.65
CA ARG A 77 6.13 10.05 10.61
C ARG A 77 4.73 10.41 11.10
N CYS A 78 4.08 9.50 11.82
CA CYS A 78 2.76 9.74 12.40
C CYS A 78 2.79 10.93 13.38
N ARG A 79 3.82 11.01 14.24
CA ARG A 79 4.02 12.13 15.16
C ARG A 79 4.25 13.45 14.44
N GLN A 80 5.05 13.47 13.37
CA GLN A 80 5.22 14.68 12.55
C GLN A 80 3.90 15.23 12.04
N ILE A 81 3.00 14.35 11.58
CA ILE A 81 1.67 14.73 11.12
C ILE A 81 0.83 15.23 12.30
N ALA A 82 0.83 14.52 13.43
CA ALA A 82 0.12 14.93 14.63
C ALA A 82 0.55 16.33 15.13
N LEU A 83 1.85 16.62 15.11
CA LEU A 83 2.40 17.94 15.43
C LEU A 83 1.89 19.02 14.47
N ALA A 84 1.91 18.76 13.16
CA ALA A 84 1.43 19.69 12.16
C ALA A 84 -0.08 19.99 12.28
N GLU A 85 -0.87 19.01 12.74
CA GLU A 85 -2.31 19.13 12.94
C GLU A 85 -2.70 19.60 14.37
N GLY A 86 -1.71 19.83 15.25
CA GLY A 86 -1.98 20.25 16.64
C GLY A 86 -2.59 19.14 17.51
N LEU A 87 -2.35 17.89 17.18
CA LEU A 87 -2.91 16.69 17.84
C LEU A 87 -1.84 15.89 18.61
N ASP A 88 -0.62 16.43 18.76
CA ASP A 88 0.47 15.81 19.54
C ASP A 88 0.46 16.29 20.99
N GLY A 89 0.74 15.39 21.90
CA GLY A 89 0.91 15.65 23.33
C GLY A 89 1.55 14.46 24.03
N GLN A 90 1.95 13.44 23.28
CA GLN A 90 2.54 12.22 23.79
C GLN A 90 4.00 12.04 23.31
N PRO A 91 4.84 11.37 24.10
CA PRO A 91 6.20 11.05 23.69
C PRO A 91 6.22 10.07 22.51
N VAL A 92 7.34 10.00 21.79
CA VAL A 92 7.48 9.13 20.61
C VAL A 92 7.26 7.65 20.92
N GLU A 93 7.54 7.22 22.14
CA GLU A 93 7.31 5.86 22.65
C GLU A 93 5.84 5.45 22.58
N SER A 94 4.92 6.40 22.81
CA SER A 94 3.47 6.16 22.67
C SER A 94 3.09 5.92 21.20
N TYR A 95 3.71 6.63 20.27
CA TYR A 95 3.53 6.40 18.83
C TYR A 95 4.13 5.07 18.37
N ILE A 96 5.26 4.65 18.93
CA ILE A 96 5.87 3.34 18.66
C ILE A 96 4.94 2.22 19.18
N ALA A 97 4.38 2.38 20.36
CA ALA A 97 3.39 1.45 20.89
C ALA A 97 2.14 1.38 19.99
N LEU A 98 1.65 2.53 19.51
CA LEU A 98 0.53 2.59 18.57
C LEU A 98 0.87 1.88 17.25
N ALA A 99 2.07 2.08 16.69
CA ALA A 99 2.51 1.41 15.47
C ALA A 99 2.51 -0.11 15.63
N ARG A 100 3.03 -0.61 16.75
CA ARG A 100 3.03 -2.05 17.08
C ARG A 100 1.61 -2.60 17.24
N GLN A 101 0.75 -1.91 17.99
CA GLN A 101 -0.66 -2.31 18.20
C GLN A 101 -1.44 -2.36 16.88
N SER A 102 -1.13 -1.45 15.97
CA SER A 102 -1.76 -1.37 14.64
C SER A 102 -1.08 -2.26 13.59
N ASN A 103 -0.09 -3.06 13.98
CA ASN A 103 0.73 -3.84 13.05
C ASN A 103 1.28 -3.00 11.88
N ASN A 104 1.75 -1.80 12.19
CA ASN A 104 2.24 -0.79 11.24
C ASN A 104 1.18 -0.36 10.19
N ASN A 105 -0.10 -0.50 10.50
CA ASN A 105 -1.16 0.04 9.66
C ASN A 105 -1.23 1.56 9.86
N PHE A 106 -0.61 2.30 8.94
CA PHE A 106 -0.47 3.75 9.06
C PHE A 106 -1.80 4.49 9.05
N ARG A 107 -2.79 4.01 8.28
CA ARG A 107 -4.15 4.57 8.28
C ARG A 107 -4.80 4.45 9.67
N ALA A 108 -4.69 3.29 10.30
CA ALA A 108 -5.22 3.08 11.66
C ALA A 108 -4.51 3.97 12.70
N MET A 109 -3.20 4.18 12.54
CA MET A 109 -2.44 5.10 13.39
C MET A 109 -2.95 6.55 13.25
N LEU A 110 -3.15 7.03 12.03
CA LEU A 110 -3.68 8.38 11.77
C LEU A 110 -5.10 8.55 12.30
N GLN A 111 -5.96 7.56 12.16
CA GLN A 111 -7.31 7.57 12.74
C GLN A 111 -7.28 7.65 14.27
N ALA A 112 -6.34 6.97 14.92
CA ALA A 112 -6.16 7.07 16.36
C ALA A 112 -5.70 8.48 16.80
N VAL A 113 -4.81 9.11 16.02
CA VAL A 113 -4.38 10.50 16.25
C VAL A 113 -5.56 11.45 16.08
N GLU A 114 -6.32 11.32 15.00
CA GLU A 114 -7.49 12.15 14.70
C GLU A 114 -8.56 12.04 15.78
N SER A 115 -8.73 10.86 16.39
CA SER A 115 -9.64 10.66 17.52
C SER A 115 -9.16 11.26 18.86
N GLY A 116 -7.99 11.90 18.88
CA GLY A 116 -7.42 12.55 20.07
C GLY A 116 -6.60 11.61 20.97
N LYS A 117 -6.30 10.39 20.56
CA LYS A 117 -5.57 9.40 21.38
C LYS A 117 -4.17 9.88 21.79
N MET A 118 -3.58 10.79 21.02
CA MET A 118 -2.22 11.33 21.25
C MET A 118 -2.21 12.73 21.85
N ILE A 119 -3.35 13.29 22.15
CA ILE A 119 -3.47 14.53 22.93
C ILE A 119 -3.11 14.25 24.39
N GLY A 120 -2.22 15.03 24.95
CA GLY A 120 -1.76 14.86 26.32
C GLY A 120 -2.79 15.25 27.39
#